data_b37b388a68a236f0133e10447bed08e8
#
_entry.id   b37b388a68a236f0133e10447bed08e8
#
_cell.length_a   1.000
_cell.length_b   1.000
_cell.length_c   1.000
_cell.angle_alpha   90.00
_cell.angle_beta   90.00
_cell.angle_gamma   90.00
#
_symmetry.space_group_name_H-M   'P 1'
#
loop_
_entity.id
_entity.type
_entity.pdbx_description
1 polymer ?
#
loop_
_entity_poly.entity_id
_entity_poly.type
_entity_poly.pdbx_seq_one_letter_code
_entity_poly.pdbx_strand_id
1 'polypeptide(L)'
;MLKRIILHWTAGRNFPNQVDLEHYHYVIDGGGKIYLGKFSPESNIVCKSGQYAMHTKLGNTGSIGVSMCGMLGYINPFRIGKYPITKQQVEKCFSLCAKLCKKYSIQPIKGNITTHYHFNQKHNIKTGKIDINFLPPYPFIKDFEMEDFMIDKIKWYFKCKD
;
A
#
# COMPACT_ATOMS: atom_id res chain seq x y z
N MET A 1 -0.77 17.34 -8.78
CA MET A 1 -0.47 16.11 -9.56
C MET A 1 -0.18 14.95 -8.61
N LEU A 2 -0.68 13.76 -8.91
CA LEU A 2 -0.32 12.53 -8.21
C LEU A 2 1.08 12.09 -8.68
N LYS A 3 1.94 11.73 -7.73
CA LYS A 3 3.36 11.45 -8.00
C LYS A 3 3.89 10.17 -7.33
N ARG A 4 3.09 9.58 -6.41
CA ARG A 4 3.54 8.37 -5.71
C ARG A 4 2.38 7.46 -5.30
N ILE A 5 2.72 6.19 -5.09
CA ILE A 5 1.83 5.18 -4.48
C ILE A 5 2.48 4.73 -3.18
N ILE A 6 1.71 4.76 -2.09
CA ILE A 6 2.15 4.27 -0.78
C ILE A 6 1.34 3.02 -0.46
N LEU A 7 2.03 1.92 -0.21
CA LEU A 7 1.44 0.63 0.11
C LEU A 7 1.31 0.45 1.62
N HIS A 8 0.19 -0.16 2.00
CA HIS A 8 -0.20 -0.40 3.38
C HIS A 8 -0.72 -1.80 3.62
N TRP A 9 -0.79 -2.22 4.87
CA TRP A 9 -1.79 -3.18 5.34
C TRP A 9 -2.71 -2.52 6.36
N THR A 10 -3.91 -3.08 6.54
CA THR A 10 -4.91 -2.46 7.45
C THR A 10 -4.60 -2.69 8.93
N ALA A 11 -3.74 -3.64 9.28
CA ALA A 11 -3.58 -4.20 10.63
C ALA A 11 -4.91 -4.74 11.20
N GLY A 12 -5.87 -5.04 10.34
CA GLY A 12 -7.20 -5.54 10.63
C GLY A 12 -7.37 -7.00 10.23
N ARG A 13 -8.65 -7.38 10.02
CA ARG A 13 -9.03 -8.68 9.47
C ARG A 13 -8.73 -8.73 7.97
N ASN A 14 -8.93 -9.89 7.35
CA ASN A 14 -8.75 -10.10 5.91
C ASN A 14 -9.88 -9.54 5.03
N PHE A 15 -10.72 -8.68 5.57
CA PHE A 15 -11.85 -8.03 4.91
C PHE A 15 -11.91 -6.54 5.30
N PRO A 16 -12.24 -5.61 4.37
CA PRO A 16 -12.26 -4.19 4.69
C PRO A 16 -13.43 -3.84 5.63
N ASN A 17 -13.19 -2.88 6.50
CA ASN A 17 -14.22 -2.21 7.29
C ASN A 17 -14.43 -0.77 6.79
N GLN A 18 -15.38 -0.05 7.39
CA GLN A 18 -15.69 1.33 7.02
C GLN A 18 -14.49 2.27 7.17
N VAL A 19 -13.70 2.10 8.24
CA VAL A 19 -12.51 2.92 8.50
C VAL A 19 -11.45 2.72 7.42
N ASP A 20 -11.23 1.47 6.98
CA ASP A 20 -10.30 1.16 5.90
C ASP A 20 -10.70 1.88 4.61
N LEU A 21 -12.01 1.86 4.25
CA LEU A 21 -12.54 2.50 3.06
C LEU A 21 -12.50 4.03 3.13
N GLU A 22 -12.50 4.62 4.31
CA GLU A 22 -12.35 6.08 4.49
C GLU A 22 -10.88 6.54 4.43
N HIS A 23 -9.94 5.66 4.79
CA HIS A 23 -8.52 6.01 4.87
C HIS A 23 -7.73 5.72 3.61
N TYR A 24 -8.12 4.72 2.80
CA TYR A 24 -7.37 4.31 1.62
C TYR A 24 -8.18 4.51 0.34
N HIS A 25 -7.49 4.75 -0.79
CA HIS A 25 -8.15 4.87 -2.10
C HIS A 25 -8.57 3.50 -2.67
N TYR A 26 -7.75 2.48 -2.39
CA TYR A 26 -7.99 1.10 -2.79
C TYR A 26 -7.68 0.18 -1.62
N VAL A 27 -8.58 -0.77 -1.37
CA VAL A 27 -8.40 -1.79 -0.34
C VAL A 27 -8.58 -3.16 -0.98
N ILE A 28 -7.68 -4.10 -0.67
CA ILE A 28 -7.66 -5.44 -1.27
C ILE A 28 -7.90 -6.45 -0.16
N ASP A 29 -8.96 -7.25 -0.26
CA ASP A 29 -9.27 -8.29 0.72
C ASP A 29 -8.36 -9.52 0.59
N GLY A 30 -8.44 -10.45 1.54
CA GLY A 30 -7.62 -11.66 1.57
C GLY A 30 -7.77 -12.57 0.36
N GLY A 31 -8.88 -12.48 -0.38
CA GLY A 31 -9.15 -13.18 -1.63
C GLY A 31 -8.66 -12.44 -2.88
N GLY A 32 -8.10 -11.22 -2.72
CA GLY A 32 -7.63 -10.40 -3.82
C GLY A 32 -8.70 -9.54 -4.50
N LYS A 33 -9.91 -9.44 -3.94
CA LYS A 33 -10.94 -8.52 -4.45
C LYS A 33 -10.58 -7.09 -4.07
N ILE A 34 -10.68 -6.17 -5.04
CA ILE A 34 -10.40 -4.75 -4.87
C ILE A 34 -11.68 -4.02 -4.52
N TYR A 35 -11.64 -3.21 -3.48
CA TYR A 35 -12.68 -2.29 -3.04
C TYR A 35 -12.20 -0.85 -3.24
N LEU A 36 -13.08 0.00 -3.75
CA LEU A 36 -12.82 1.43 -3.86
C LEU A 36 -13.06 2.09 -2.50
N GLY A 37 -12.14 2.93 -2.10
CA GLY A 37 -12.33 3.80 -0.94
C GLY A 37 -13.35 4.91 -1.20
N LYS A 38 -13.69 5.62 -0.14
CA LYS A 38 -14.62 6.75 -0.16
C LYS A 38 -14.14 7.90 -1.07
N PHE A 39 -12.84 8.10 -1.13
CA PHE A 39 -12.23 9.20 -1.87
C PHE A 39 -11.48 8.68 -3.09
N SER A 40 -11.59 9.39 -4.22
CA SER A 40 -10.78 9.10 -5.40
C SER A 40 -9.33 9.58 -5.20
N PRO A 41 -8.35 9.01 -5.95
CA PRO A 41 -6.97 9.49 -5.88
C PRO A 41 -6.80 10.99 -6.10
N GLU A 42 -7.63 11.58 -6.94
CA GLU A 42 -7.60 13.01 -7.26
C GLU A 42 -7.82 13.91 -6.04
N SER A 43 -8.56 13.43 -5.04
CA SER A 43 -8.77 14.14 -3.77
C SER A 43 -7.47 14.43 -3.03
N ASN A 44 -6.46 13.57 -3.23
CA ASN A 44 -5.14 13.73 -2.62
C ASN A 44 -4.16 14.61 -3.42
N ILE A 45 -4.60 15.21 -4.53
CA ILE A 45 -3.77 16.23 -5.22
C ILE A 45 -3.57 17.47 -4.32
N VAL A 46 -4.64 17.88 -3.62
CA VAL A 46 -4.67 19.07 -2.74
C VAL A 46 -5.33 18.73 -1.42
N CYS A 47 -5.30 17.77 -0.79
CA CYS A 47 -5.79 17.36 0.54
C CYS A 47 -6.64 18.42 1.28
N LYS A 48 -7.84 18.71 0.79
CA LYS A 48 -8.78 19.61 1.49
C LYS A 48 -9.33 18.90 2.75
N SER A 49 -9.39 19.60 3.86
CA SER A 49 -9.82 19.05 5.14
C SER A 49 -11.13 18.24 5.03
N GLY A 50 -11.12 17.00 5.52
CA GLY A 50 -12.25 16.09 5.50
C GLY A 50 -12.64 15.52 4.14
N GLN A 51 -11.93 15.83 3.05
CA GLN A 51 -12.29 15.47 1.67
C GLN A 51 -11.18 14.71 0.94
N TYR A 52 -10.35 13.96 1.65
CA TYR A 52 -9.26 13.17 1.07
C TYR A 52 -8.97 11.92 1.90
N ALA A 53 -8.30 10.94 1.30
CA ALA A 53 -7.89 9.72 2.01
C ALA A 53 -6.67 10.00 2.90
N MET A 54 -6.85 9.88 4.21
CA MET A 54 -5.82 10.16 5.23
C MET A 54 -5.02 8.89 5.58
N HIS A 55 -4.23 8.39 4.65
CA HIS A 55 -3.50 7.12 4.81
C HIS A 55 -2.08 7.27 5.38
N THR A 56 -1.42 8.43 5.20
CA THR A 56 -0.02 8.61 5.60
C THR A 56 0.21 10.01 6.13
N LYS A 57 0.59 10.12 7.41
CA LYS A 57 0.95 11.41 8.01
C LYS A 57 2.06 12.10 7.19
N LEU A 58 1.85 13.37 6.83
CA LEU A 58 2.74 14.19 5.99
C LEU A 58 2.99 13.63 4.57
N GLY A 59 2.39 12.52 4.20
CA GLY A 59 2.56 11.85 2.91
C GLY A 59 1.32 11.82 2.03
N ASN A 60 0.17 12.37 2.47
CA ASN A 60 -1.09 12.26 1.75
C ASN A 60 -1.08 13.05 0.43
N THR A 61 -0.58 14.28 0.43
CA THR A 61 -0.59 15.14 -0.77
C THR A 61 0.24 14.53 -1.91
N GLY A 62 -0.39 14.38 -3.05
CA GLY A 62 0.19 13.77 -4.24
C GLY A 62 0.40 12.27 -4.16
N SER A 63 -0.25 11.58 -3.19
CA SER A 63 -0.08 10.14 -2.97
C SER A 63 -1.37 9.36 -3.10
N ILE A 64 -1.27 8.17 -3.66
CA ILE A 64 -2.33 7.16 -3.72
C ILE A 64 -2.05 6.12 -2.63
N GLY A 65 -2.97 5.93 -1.70
CA GLY A 65 -2.91 4.88 -0.69
C GLY A 65 -3.57 3.60 -1.19
N VAL A 66 -2.81 2.50 -1.23
CA VAL A 66 -3.29 1.16 -1.55
C VAL A 66 -3.04 0.26 -0.36
N SER A 67 -4.07 -0.37 0.19
CA SER A 67 -3.97 -1.18 1.40
C SER A 67 -4.41 -2.62 1.17
N MET A 68 -3.73 -3.56 1.80
CA MET A 68 -4.12 -4.97 1.86
C MET A 68 -4.74 -5.26 3.22
N CYS A 69 -5.92 -5.90 3.24
CA CYS A 69 -6.60 -6.29 4.48
C CYS A 69 -5.86 -7.42 5.17
N GLY A 70 -5.51 -7.23 6.44
CA GLY A 70 -4.85 -8.28 7.21
C GLY A 70 -3.93 -7.75 8.28
N MET A 71 -3.14 -8.67 8.83
CA MET A 71 -2.08 -8.45 9.83
C MET A 71 -2.59 -8.05 11.21
N LEU A 72 -3.86 -8.36 11.56
CA LEU A 72 -4.37 -8.17 12.92
C LEU A 72 -3.52 -8.93 13.93
N GLY A 73 -2.92 -8.21 14.87
CA GLY A 73 -2.06 -8.78 15.91
C GLY A 73 -0.64 -9.11 15.42
N TYR A 74 -0.22 -8.57 14.27
CA TYR A 74 1.19 -8.68 13.84
C TYR A 74 2.10 -7.96 14.82
N ILE A 75 3.18 -8.64 15.20
CA ILE A 75 4.24 -8.10 16.06
C ILE A 75 5.59 -8.14 15.33
N ASN A 76 5.90 -9.28 14.72
CA ASN A 76 7.14 -9.52 13.97
C ASN A 76 6.97 -10.76 13.07
N PRO A 77 7.94 -11.12 12.21
CA PRO A 77 7.84 -12.27 11.29
C PRO A 77 7.57 -13.62 11.94
N PHE A 78 7.86 -13.79 13.24
CA PHE A 78 7.58 -15.01 14.01
C PHE A 78 6.22 -14.99 14.71
N ARG A 79 5.56 -13.82 14.76
CA ARG A 79 4.24 -13.59 15.38
C ARG A 79 3.36 -12.77 14.47
N ILE A 80 2.88 -13.42 13.40
CA ILE A 80 2.17 -12.77 12.26
C ILE A 80 0.73 -12.39 12.62
N GLY A 81 0.12 -13.04 13.61
CA GLY A 81 -1.29 -12.81 13.94
C GLY A 81 -2.27 -13.71 13.17
N LYS A 82 -3.58 -13.40 13.27
CA LYS A 82 -4.65 -14.28 12.76
C LYS A 82 -4.93 -14.18 11.27
N TYR A 83 -4.64 -13.05 10.64
CA TYR A 83 -5.03 -12.76 9.27
C TYR A 83 -3.80 -12.34 8.44
N PRO A 84 -2.90 -13.29 8.11
CA PRO A 84 -1.72 -12.98 7.30
C PRO A 84 -2.13 -12.52 5.90
N ILE A 85 -1.36 -11.59 5.34
CA ILE A 85 -1.49 -11.21 3.94
C ILE A 85 -1.25 -12.44 3.05
N THR A 86 -2.11 -12.66 2.05
CA THR A 86 -2.03 -13.80 1.13
C THR A 86 -1.20 -13.47 -0.11
N LYS A 87 -0.67 -14.51 -0.77
CA LYS A 87 0.05 -14.34 -2.04
C LYS A 87 -0.84 -13.75 -3.13
N GLN A 88 -2.08 -14.22 -3.23
CA GLN A 88 -3.08 -13.70 -4.19
C GLN A 88 -3.32 -12.20 -3.99
N GLN A 89 -3.43 -11.77 -2.75
CA GLN A 89 -3.62 -10.38 -2.36
C GLN A 89 -2.42 -9.51 -2.77
N VAL A 90 -1.19 -9.98 -2.51
CA VAL A 90 0.04 -9.26 -2.87
C VAL A 90 0.20 -9.12 -4.39
N GLU A 91 0.00 -10.20 -5.15
CA GLU A 91 0.08 -10.15 -6.61
C GLU A 91 -1.00 -9.23 -7.21
N LYS A 92 -2.21 -9.24 -6.64
CA LYS A 92 -3.28 -8.30 -7.03
C LYS A 92 -2.91 -6.85 -6.73
N CYS A 93 -2.28 -6.61 -5.59
CA CYS A 93 -1.79 -5.28 -5.20
C CYS A 93 -0.75 -4.75 -6.21
N PHE A 94 0.23 -5.56 -6.57
CA PHE A 94 1.26 -5.15 -7.53
C PHE A 94 0.69 -4.90 -8.93
N SER A 95 -0.23 -5.76 -9.39
CA SER A 95 -0.95 -5.56 -10.66
C SER A 95 -1.76 -4.26 -10.65
N LEU A 96 -2.48 -3.97 -9.55
CA LEU A 96 -3.20 -2.70 -9.39
C LEU A 96 -2.24 -1.50 -9.41
N CYS A 97 -1.13 -1.56 -8.68
CA CYS A 97 -0.13 -0.49 -8.67
C CYS A 97 0.43 -0.22 -10.07
N ALA A 98 0.68 -1.26 -10.86
CA ALA A 98 1.12 -1.11 -12.25
C ALA A 98 0.08 -0.37 -13.11
N LYS A 99 -1.21 -0.71 -12.97
CA LYS A 99 -2.32 0.00 -13.66
C LYS A 99 -2.41 1.46 -13.22
N LEU A 100 -2.26 1.74 -11.93
CA LEU A 100 -2.24 3.11 -11.41
C LEU A 100 -1.02 3.90 -11.91
N CYS A 101 0.14 3.27 -12.03
CA CYS A 101 1.32 3.87 -12.63
C CYS A 101 1.06 4.29 -14.09
N LYS A 102 0.45 3.42 -14.89
CA LYS A 102 0.04 3.74 -16.28
C LYS A 102 -0.97 4.89 -16.29
N LYS A 103 -2.05 4.78 -15.51
CA LYS A 103 -3.15 5.75 -15.47
C LYS A 103 -2.70 7.16 -15.08
N TYR A 104 -1.82 7.28 -14.11
CA TYR A 104 -1.40 8.56 -13.53
C TYR A 104 0.01 8.99 -13.95
N SER A 105 0.62 8.29 -14.90
CA SER A 105 1.99 8.57 -15.39
C SER A 105 3.03 8.58 -14.27
N ILE A 106 2.87 7.71 -13.27
CA ILE A 106 3.81 7.52 -12.17
C ILE A 106 4.85 6.49 -12.57
N GLN A 107 6.13 6.88 -12.61
CA GLN A 107 7.21 5.93 -12.88
C GLN A 107 7.40 4.98 -11.69
N PRO A 108 7.46 3.63 -11.90
CA PRO A 108 7.65 2.66 -10.82
C PRO A 108 9.12 2.61 -10.38
N ILE A 109 9.55 3.60 -9.63
CA ILE A 109 10.90 3.76 -9.07
C ILE A 109 10.83 4.10 -7.59
N LYS A 110 11.97 3.98 -6.87
CA LYS A 110 12.08 4.40 -5.46
C LYS A 110 11.63 5.86 -5.28
N GLY A 111 10.88 6.10 -4.21
CA GLY A 111 10.28 7.40 -3.90
C GLY A 111 8.92 7.63 -4.56
N ASN A 112 8.65 7.01 -5.73
CA ASN A 112 7.32 7.02 -6.35
C ASN A 112 6.51 5.78 -5.90
N ILE A 113 7.16 4.66 -5.68
CA ILE A 113 6.58 3.48 -5.06
C ILE A 113 7.28 3.29 -3.72
N THR A 114 6.52 3.25 -2.64
CA THR A 114 7.06 3.09 -1.29
C THR A 114 6.04 2.40 -0.38
N THR A 115 6.44 1.98 0.81
CA THR A 115 5.53 1.54 1.87
C THR A 115 5.39 2.63 2.92
N HIS A 116 4.38 2.52 3.78
CA HIS A 116 4.24 3.45 4.91
C HIS A 116 5.47 3.42 5.82
N TYR A 117 6.00 2.23 6.11
CA TYR A 117 7.22 2.05 6.89
C TYR A 117 8.40 2.81 6.28
N HIS A 118 8.72 2.58 5.00
CA HIS A 118 9.87 3.22 4.32
C HIS A 118 9.67 4.73 4.14
N PHE A 119 8.44 5.16 3.87
CA PHE A 119 8.12 6.59 3.82
C PHE A 119 8.44 7.26 5.16
N ASN A 120 8.02 6.66 6.27
CA ASN A 120 8.31 7.18 7.61
C ASN A 120 9.81 7.19 7.91
N GLN A 121 10.56 6.13 7.57
CA GLN A 121 12.00 6.08 7.74
C GLN A 121 12.70 7.20 6.97
N LYS A 122 12.39 7.32 5.68
CA LYS A 122 12.99 8.33 4.80
C LYS A 122 12.76 9.77 5.27
N HIS A 123 11.59 10.04 5.85
CA HIS A 123 11.19 11.39 6.30
C HIS A 123 11.34 11.60 7.81
N ASN A 124 11.94 10.65 8.53
CA ASN A 124 12.12 10.67 9.99
C ASN A 124 10.80 10.92 10.77
N ILE A 125 9.71 10.30 10.30
CA ILE A 125 8.37 10.44 10.89
C ILE A 125 8.14 9.32 11.90
N LYS A 126 8.06 9.68 13.18
CA LYS A 126 7.86 8.74 14.28
C LYS A 126 6.37 8.51 14.55
N THR A 127 5.76 7.55 13.86
CA THR A 127 4.35 7.15 14.08
C THR A 127 4.18 5.75 14.65
N GLY A 128 5.26 4.96 14.73
CA GLY A 128 5.20 3.54 15.10
C GLY A 128 4.56 2.64 14.00
N LYS A 129 4.24 3.19 12.83
CA LYS A 129 3.68 2.41 11.71
C LYS A 129 4.78 1.60 11.03
N ILE A 130 4.54 0.30 10.87
CA ILE A 130 5.48 -0.68 10.32
C ILE A 130 4.99 -1.33 9.03
N ASP A 131 3.89 -0.86 8.49
CA ASP A 131 3.30 -1.35 7.25
C ASP A 131 3.99 -0.69 6.03
N ILE A 132 4.60 -1.36 5.14
CA ILE A 132 4.89 -2.79 5.03
C ILE A 132 6.39 -2.98 5.23
N ASN A 133 6.80 -3.61 6.34
CA ASN A 133 8.19 -4.00 6.55
C ASN A 133 8.41 -5.51 6.33
N PHE A 134 7.32 -6.27 6.19
CA PHE A 134 7.31 -7.71 6.02
C PHE A 134 6.11 -8.15 5.19
N LEU A 135 6.27 -9.17 4.36
CA LEU A 135 5.18 -9.81 3.59
C LEU A 135 5.19 -11.31 3.84
N PRO A 136 4.18 -11.87 4.53
CA PRO A 136 4.12 -13.30 4.86
C PRO A 136 4.33 -14.25 3.68
N PRO A 137 3.83 -13.99 2.45
CA PRO A 137 4.08 -14.86 1.31
C PRO A 137 5.51 -14.84 0.78
N TYR A 138 6.34 -13.89 1.23
CA TYR A 138 7.73 -13.70 0.81
C TYR A 138 8.64 -13.51 2.03
N PRO A 139 8.69 -14.51 2.95
CA PRO A 139 9.34 -14.33 4.26
C PRO A 139 10.86 -14.18 4.20
N PHE A 140 11.46 -14.47 3.05
CA PHE A 140 12.89 -14.32 2.80
C PHE A 140 13.32 -12.91 2.39
N ILE A 141 12.36 -12.03 2.03
CA ILE A 141 12.64 -10.63 1.69
C ILE A 141 12.82 -9.84 2.99
N LYS A 142 13.97 -9.23 3.17
CA LYS A 142 14.26 -8.36 4.30
C LYS A 142 13.58 -7.00 4.15
N ASP A 143 13.38 -6.30 5.26
CA ASP A 143 12.73 -4.98 5.25
C ASP A 143 13.45 -3.97 4.32
N PHE A 144 14.78 -3.91 4.34
CA PHE A 144 15.57 -3.03 3.49
C PHE A 144 15.55 -3.40 1.99
N GLU A 145 15.15 -4.63 1.63
CA GLU A 145 14.98 -5.12 0.25
C GLU A 145 13.54 -4.94 -0.26
N MET A 146 12.59 -4.66 0.64
CA MET A 146 11.17 -4.70 0.37
C MET A 146 10.74 -3.74 -0.76
N GLU A 147 11.24 -2.51 -0.76
CA GLU A 147 10.90 -1.56 -1.82
C GLU A 147 11.41 -2.02 -3.19
N ASP A 148 12.65 -2.52 -3.29
CA ASP A 148 13.21 -3.01 -4.56
C ASP A 148 12.42 -4.21 -5.06
N PHE A 149 12.11 -5.16 -4.19
CA PHE A 149 11.29 -6.32 -4.53
C PHE A 149 9.92 -5.91 -5.09
N MET A 150 9.21 -5.00 -4.40
CA MET A 150 7.89 -4.52 -4.84
C MET A 150 7.98 -3.77 -6.17
N ILE A 151 8.98 -2.91 -6.33
CA ILE A 151 9.19 -2.15 -7.56
C ILE A 151 9.46 -3.07 -8.74
N ASP A 152 10.28 -4.10 -8.58
CA ASP A 152 10.57 -5.06 -9.64
C ASP A 152 9.32 -5.86 -10.04
N LYS A 153 8.51 -6.29 -9.07
CA LYS A 153 7.22 -6.92 -9.33
C LYS A 153 6.25 -5.98 -10.06
N ILE A 154 6.14 -4.74 -9.63
CA ILE A 154 5.27 -3.74 -10.27
C ILE A 154 5.76 -3.43 -11.69
N LYS A 155 7.07 -3.32 -11.92
CA LYS A 155 7.66 -3.16 -13.26
C LYS A 155 7.34 -4.34 -14.17
N TRP A 156 7.35 -5.56 -13.64
CA TRP A 156 6.98 -6.74 -14.41
C TRP A 156 5.53 -6.63 -14.89
N TYR A 157 4.57 -6.35 -14.00
CA TYR A 157 3.17 -6.09 -14.38
C TYR A 157 3.00 -4.88 -15.30
N PHE A 158 3.80 -3.84 -15.11
CA PHE A 158 3.75 -2.62 -15.94
C PHE A 158 4.11 -2.91 -17.40
N LYS A 159 5.01 -3.87 -17.66
CA LYS A 159 5.41 -4.31 -19.00
C LYS A 159 4.42 -5.31 -19.63
N CYS A 160 3.64 -6.03 -18.83
CA CYS A 160 2.61 -6.93 -19.36
C CYS A 160 1.58 -6.10 -20.14
N LYS A 161 1.25 -6.58 -21.36
CA LYS A 161 0.08 -6.07 -22.10
C LYS A 161 -1.16 -6.63 -21.39
N ASP A 162 -2.18 -5.79 -21.20
CA ASP A 162 -3.50 -6.19 -20.68
C ASP A 162 -4.15 -7.18 -21.62
#